data_886a9f05287d8b8f61e7baebbe85c652
#
_entry.id   886a9f05287d8b8f61e7baebbe85c652
#
_cell.length_a   1.000
_cell.length_b   1.000
_cell.length_c   1.000
_cell.angle_alpha   90.00
_cell.angle_beta   90.00
_cell.angle_gamma   90.00
#
_symmetry.space_group_name_H-M   'P 1'
#
loop_
_entity.id
_entity.type
_entity.pdbx_description
1 polymer ?
#
loop_
_entity_poly.entity_id
_entity_poly.type
_entity_poly.pdbx_seq_one_letter_code
_entity_poly.pdbx_strand_id
1 'polypeptide(L)'
;MAGLLRSIAAALLLLSMTSLGFAANKVIIILDASGSMWAQIDGKPKLEIARESLRTVLQSVPGDDEIGFMAYGHREKGSCDDIELIVPPQAGSASAISAAADSLKFLGKTPLTAAVKQAAEALKYTEDKATVVLITDGLETCEGDPCALGKELEASGVDFTVDVVGFGLTADEGKQIACLADNTGGKYIQASDEKALQEALIETVAAPAPAPAPEPAPAPAPEPAKPEFNFIPSVVMAEGGDPITDGNAWEVYKAKADGTRGDNVTTEYGAYKGNLEPGDYIIVARDGEAKSEQKIKVEASQIYKPLFTLNAGTLIIHPRPSVGADVVDGAAVVIDYPSADNPATYYGTTKVVLPAGDEKVTVTIGQGVATETIPLAAGKTVEKDIIVGVGHVVANAYYVAGGDKADGSGIGFKVFKAKKKIDGTREEVTYSYGPDSKFDLPADDYVLIATVDLAVVEQPFTVKVGEFQDVKVAMNAGVLAITAPGASKIEIFEAKKDINGNRKSLGYAYDQKYQAAIATGDYVVVSEKSDNSSKEGTVTVKAGERAELTVQ
;
A
#
# COMPACT_ATOMS: atom_id res chain seq x y z
N MET A 1 -86.67 54.47 27.01
CA MET A 1 -86.43 54.35 25.61
C MET A 1 -84.90 54.34 25.45
N ALA A 2 -84.40 53.30 25.41
CA ALA A 2 -83.51 52.54 24.63
C ALA A 2 -82.39 53.33 23.89
N GLY A 3 -81.15 53.10 24.26
CA GLY A 3 -79.97 53.58 23.57
C GLY A 3 -78.80 52.64 23.84
N LEU A 4 -78.57 51.74 22.89
CA LEU A 4 -77.54 50.75 22.95
C LEU A 4 -76.16 51.38 22.67
N LEU A 5 -75.20 51.29 23.59
CA LEU A 5 -73.77 51.53 23.33
C LEU A 5 -73.13 50.18 22.92
N ARG A 6 -72.61 50.13 21.75
CA ARG A 6 -71.75 49.04 21.28
C ARG A 6 -70.29 49.45 21.52
N SER A 7 -69.64 48.75 22.42
CA SER A 7 -68.21 48.82 22.60
C SER A 7 -67.53 47.88 21.63
N ILE A 8 -66.65 48.39 20.74
CA ILE A 8 -65.77 47.65 19.87
C ILE A 8 -64.44 47.38 20.59
N ALA A 9 -64.23 46.15 21.04
CA ALA A 9 -62.91 45.68 21.48
C ALA A 9 -62.10 45.25 20.29
N ALA A 10 -61.06 46.01 19.99
CA ALA A 10 -60.07 45.58 18.96
C ALA A 10 -59.11 44.57 19.60
N ALA A 11 -59.24 43.31 19.23
CA ALA A 11 -58.26 42.28 19.54
C ALA A 11 -57.07 42.41 18.58
N LEU A 12 -55.91 42.89 19.07
CA LEU A 12 -54.63 42.75 18.36
C LEU A 12 -54.18 41.28 18.42
N LEU A 13 -54.28 40.58 17.30
CA LEU A 13 -53.66 39.28 17.11
C LEU A 13 -52.18 39.52 16.78
N LEU A 14 -51.30 39.35 17.77
CA LEU A 14 -49.88 39.20 17.51
C LEU A 14 -49.64 37.87 16.80
N LEU A 15 -49.42 37.91 15.50
CA LEU A 15 -48.82 36.79 14.75
C LEU A 15 -47.36 36.71 15.18
N SER A 16 -47.05 35.81 16.09
CA SER A 16 -45.69 35.33 16.29
C SER A 16 -45.31 34.45 15.12
N MET A 17 -44.56 35.01 14.18
CA MET A 17 -43.84 34.21 13.19
C MET A 17 -42.74 33.44 13.95
N THR A 18 -43.02 32.20 14.31
CA THR A 18 -41.98 31.24 14.63
C THR A 18 -41.26 30.92 13.32
N SER A 19 -40.11 31.54 13.11
CA SER A 19 -39.15 31.05 12.13
C SER A 19 -38.82 29.61 12.52
N LEU A 20 -39.20 28.65 11.69
CA LEU A 20 -38.63 27.32 11.72
C LEU A 20 -37.14 27.48 11.38
N GLY A 21 -36.29 27.70 12.40
CA GLY A 21 -34.86 27.57 12.27
C GLY A 21 -34.55 26.10 11.99
N PHE A 22 -33.98 25.82 10.85
CA PHE A 22 -33.29 24.56 10.68
C PHE A 22 -32.25 24.46 11.80
N ALA A 23 -32.20 23.35 12.51
CA ALA A 23 -31.16 23.13 13.50
C ALA A 23 -29.83 23.13 12.73
N ALA A 24 -28.92 24.02 13.11
CA ALA A 24 -27.57 24.07 12.54
C ALA A 24 -26.86 22.72 12.80
N ASN A 25 -26.19 22.18 11.80
CA ASN A 25 -25.40 20.98 12.00
C ASN A 25 -24.17 21.30 12.85
N LYS A 26 -23.84 20.42 13.81
CA LYS A 26 -22.62 20.52 14.62
C LYS A 26 -21.63 19.48 14.13
N VAL A 27 -20.53 19.93 13.58
CA VAL A 27 -19.52 19.05 12.93
C VAL A 27 -18.13 19.40 13.45
N ILE A 28 -17.30 18.40 13.76
CA ILE A 28 -15.86 18.58 13.86
C ILE A 28 -15.19 17.77 12.76
N ILE A 29 -14.37 18.47 11.95
CA ILE A 29 -13.49 17.86 10.97
C ILE A 29 -12.16 17.56 11.65
N ILE A 30 -11.72 16.31 11.62
CA ILE A 30 -10.41 15.87 12.11
C ILE A 30 -9.53 15.61 10.89
N LEU A 31 -8.38 16.27 10.82
CA LEU A 31 -7.40 16.09 9.76
C LEU A 31 -6.14 15.42 10.28
N ASP A 32 -5.78 14.31 9.66
CA ASP A 32 -4.51 13.64 9.84
C ASP A 32 -3.35 14.53 9.37
N ALA A 33 -2.39 14.79 10.24
CA ALA A 33 -1.13 15.43 9.89
C ALA A 33 0.07 14.57 10.36
N SER A 34 -0.11 13.26 10.39
CA SER A 34 0.95 12.31 10.69
C SER A 34 1.98 12.21 9.57
N GLY A 35 3.06 11.49 9.81
CA GLY A 35 4.17 11.36 8.86
C GLY A 35 3.80 10.68 7.53
N SER A 36 2.75 9.85 7.49
CA SER A 36 2.25 9.19 6.27
C SER A 36 1.71 10.19 5.25
N MET A 37 1.17 11.32 5.70
CA MET A 37 0.66 12.39 4.84
C MET A 37 1.72 13.09 3.97
N TRP A 38 3.02 12.77 4.14
CA TRP A 38 4.09 13.11 3.20
C TRP A 38 4.05 12.29 1.91
N ALA A 39 3.43 11.12 1.92
CA ALA A 39 3.27 10.33 0.72
C ALA A 39 2.55 11.14 -0.37
N GLN A 40 2.89 10.86 -1.63
CA GLN A 40 2.42 11.65 -2.77
C GLN A 40 1.38 10.87 -3.57
N ILE A 41 0.37 11.59 -4.04
CA ILE A 41 -0.56 11.16 -5.08
C ILE A 41 -0.35 12.12 -6.25
N ASP A 42 -0.05 11.60 -7.43
CA ASP A 42 0.23 12.37 -8.65
C ASP A 42 1.31 13.47 -8.47
N GLY A 43 2.32 13.18 -7.64
CA GLY A 43 3.44 14.08 -7.40
C GLY A 43 3.18 15.19 -6.37
N LYS A 44 2.02 15.19 -5.70
CA LYS A 44 1.62 16.17 -4.69
C LYS A 44 1.45 15.48 -3.33
N PRO A 45 2.00 16.02 -2.21
CA PRO A 45 1.81 15.46 -0.89
C PRO A 45 0.34 15.35 -0.50
N LYS A 46 -0.07 14.25 0.14
CA LYS A 46 -1.46 14.02 0.55
C LYS A 46 -2.02 15.16 1.41
N LEU A 47 -1.23 15.71 2.35
CA LEU A 47 -1.70 16.84 3.17
C LEU A 47 -1.98 18.10 2.34
N GLU A 48 -1.21 18.38 1.28
CA GLU A 48 -1.50 19.51 0.39
C GLU A 48 -2.82 19.31 -0.37
N ILE A 49 -3.05 18.09 -0.85
CA ILE A 49 -4.31 17.73 -1.49
C ILE A 49 -5.47 17.89 -0.50
N ALA A 50 -5.31 17.40 0.73
CA ALA A 50 -6.33 17.52 1.79
C ALA A 50 -6.66 18.97 2.14
N ARG A 51 -5.65 19.85 2.23
CA ARG A 51 -5.83 21.30 2.47
C ARG A 51 -6.65 21.97 1.36
N GLU A 52 -6.30 21.69 0.10
CA GLU A 52 -6.98 22.28 -1.06
C GLU A 52 -8.42 21.78 -1.17
N SER A 53 -8.62 20.47 -0.98
CA SER A 53 -9.95 19.86 -0.98
C SER A 53 -10.83 20.44 0.14
N LEU A 54 -10.27 20.53 1.35
CA LEU A 54 -10.98 21.14 2.49
C LEU A 54 -11.34 22.61 2.22
N ARG A 55 -10.41 23.41 1.68
CA ARG A 55 -10.67 24.81 1.32
C ARG A 55 -11.80 24.93 0.30
N THR A 56 -11.83 24.06 -0.69
CA THR A 56 -12.87 24.04 -1.74
C THR A 56 -14.23 23.70 -1.14
N VAL A 57 -14.31 22.67 -0.31
CA VAL A 57 -15.57 22.20 0.29
C VAL A 57 -16.13 23.21 1.27
N LEU A 58 -15.30 23.83 2.10
CA LEU A 58 -15.73 24.85 3.07
C LEU A 58 -16.38 26.09 2.44
N GLN A 59 -16.18 26.32 1.13
CA GLN A 59 -16.90 27.38 0.39
C GLN A 59 -18.37 27.06 0.12
N SER A 60 -18.73 25.79 0.14
CA SER A 60 -20.10 25.30 -0.14
C SER A 60 -20.91 24.97 1.12
N VAL A 61 -20.28 25.07 2.30
CA VAL A 61 -20.94 24.80 3.58
C VAL A 61 -21.92 25.93 3.93
N PRO A 62 -23.15 25.62 4.41
CA PRO A 62 -24.08 26.63 4.92
C PRO A 62 -23.44 27.48 6.02
N GLY A 63 -23.69 28.79 5.99
CA GLY A 63 -23.05 29.74 6.91
C GLY A 63 -23.53 29.66 8.35
N ASP A 64 -24.62 28.95 8.63
CA ASP A 64 -25.22 28.70 9.94
C ASP A 64 -24.77 27.39 10.58
N ASP A 65 -24.12 26.50 9.82
CA ASP A 65 -23.52 25.27 10.37
C ASP A 65 -22.35 25.60 11.31
N GLU A 66 -22.35 24.95 12.49
CA GLU A 66 -21.28 25.06 13.48
C GLU A 66 -20.16 24.05 13.21
N ILE A 67 -19.15 24.48 12.47
CA ILE A 67 -18.03 23.61 12.12
C ILE A 67 -16.80 23.93 12.96
N GLY A 68 -16.23 22.88 13.58
CA GLY A 68 -14.95 22.89 14.25
C GLY A 68 -13.87 22.19 13.45
N PHE A 69 -12.61 22.40 13.83
CA PHE A 69 -11.46 21.77 13.19
C PHE A 69 -10.47 21.28 14.24
N MET A 70 -10.14 20.01 14.12
CA MET A 70 -9.15 19.32 14.95
C MET A 70 -8.07 18.73 14.05
N ALA A 71 -6.85 18.62 14.55
CA ALA A 71 -5.78 17.91 13.88
C ALA A 71 -4.96 17.10 14.88
N TYR A 72 -4.30 16.06 14.41
CA TYR A 72 -3.33 15.31 15.19
C TYR A 72 -2.02 15.11 14.42
N GLY A 73 -0.92 14.88 15.18
CA GLY A 73 0.39 14.59 14.60
C GLY A 73 1.09 15.79 13.95
N HIS A 74 0.76 17.03 14.33
CA HIS A 74 1.26 18.24 13.68
C HIS A 74 2.23 19.08 14.52
N ARG A 75 2.40 18.81 15.82
CA ARG A 75 3.25 19.58 16.74
C ARG A 75 4.47 18.81 17.22
N GLU A 76 4.30 17.53 17.59
CA GLU A 76 5.32 16.72 18.24
C GLU A 76 5.61 15.43 17.49
N LYS A 77 6.88 15.22 17.14
CA LYS A 77 7.30 14.00 16.44
C LYS A 77 7.18 12.77 17.34
N GLY A 78 6.37 11.79 16.92
CA GLY A 78 6.25 10.48 17.57
C GLY A 78 5.40 10.48 18.84
N SER A 79 4.70 11.58 19.18
CA SER A 79 3.77 11.68 20.31
C SER A 79 2.40 11.10 19.93
N CYS A 80 1.80 10.35 20.86
CA CYS A 80 0.40 9.92 20.80
C CYS A 80 -0.58 10.92 21.45
N ASP A 81 -0.07 11.93 22.14
CA ASP A 81 -0.85 12.96 22.80
C ASP A 81 -0.97 14.24 21.95
N ASP A 82 -0.39 14.22 20.74
CA ASP A 82 -0.43 15.36 19.83
C ASP A 82 -1.77 15.45 19.09
N ILE A 83 -2.80 15.87 19.82
CA ILE A 83 -4.16 16.12 19.33
C ILE A 83 -4.55 17.54 19.76
N GLU A 84 -5.15 18.32 18.84
CA GLU A 84 -5.53 19.69 19.13
C GLU A 84 -6.86 20.08 18.47
N LEU A 85 -7.81 20.59 19.26
CA LEU A 85 -8.98 21.29 18.72
C LEU A 85 -8.57 22.74 18.40
N ILE A 86 -8.21 22.99 17.14
CA ILE A 86 -7.63 24.27 16.69
C ILE A 86 -8.72 25.34 16.51
N VAL A 87 -9.86 24.95 15.94
CA VAL A 87 -11.03 25.82 15.79
C VAL A 87 -12.22 25.16 16.47
N PRO A 88 -12.76 25.75 17.56
CA PRO A 88 -13.97 25.25 18.17
C PRO A 88 -15.17 25.30 17.21
N PRO A 89 -16.17 24.40 17.34
CA PRO A 89 -17.40 24.46 16.56
C PRO A 89 -18.11 25.80 16.68
N GLN A 90 -18.28 26.48 15.54
CA GLN A 90 -18.99 27.77 15.47
C GLN A 90 -19.42 28.09 14.04
N ALA A 91 -20.48 28.85 13.90
CA ALA A 91 -20.96 29.34 12.62
C ALA A 91 -19.92 30.25 11.94
N GLY A 92 -19.80 30.14 10.60
CA GLY A 92 -18.90 30.99 9.82
C GLY A 92 -17.39 30.70 10.00
N SER A 93 -17.01 29.54 10.51
CA SER A 93 -15.62 29.16 10.82
C SER A 93 -14.76 28.80 9.60
N ALA A 94 -15.32 28.72 8.39
CA ALA A 94 -14.67 28.23 7.18
C ALA A 94 -13.29 28.87 6.88
N SER A 95 -13.17 30.19 7.01
CA SER A 95 -11.89 30.88 6.79
C SER A 95 -10.84 30.58 7.87
N ALA A 96 -11.28 30.44 9.13
CA ALA A 96 -10.41 30.08 10.24
C ALA A 96 -9.90 28.64 10.10
N ILE A 97 -10.76 27.72 9.68
CA ILE A 97 -10.41 26.31 9.42
C ILE A 97 -9.40 26.22 8.28
N SER A 98 -9.63 26.94 7.17
CA SER A 98 -8.68 26.95 6.04
C SER A 98 -7.30 27.45 6.47
N ALA A 99 -7.23 28.55 7.23
CA ALA A 99 -5.97 29.10 7.73
C ALA A 99 -5.28 28.14 8.72
N ALA A 100 -6.04 27.47 9.56
CA ALA A 100 -5.53 26.46 10.49
C ALA A 100 -4.94 25.27 9.75
N ALA A 101 -5.64 24.71 8.76
CA ALA A 101 -5.17 23.61 7.93
C ALA A 101 -3.87 23.96 7.18
N ASP A 102 -3.75 25.19 6.67
CA ASP A 102 -2.54 25.68 5.98
C ASP A 102 -1.31 25.74 6.91
N SER A 103 -1.50 25.88 8.21
CA SER A 103 -0.41 25.99 9.21
C SER A 103 0.13 24.65 9.70
N LEU A 104 -0.55 23.54 9.44
CA LEU A 104 -0.17 22.19 9.93
C LEU A 104 1.20 21.74 9.40
N LYS A 105 1.87 20.90 10.16
CA LYS A 105 3.14 20.25 9.77
C LYS A 105 2.96 18.74 9.83
N PHE A 106 3.74 18.02 9.05
CA PHE A 106 3.73 16.54 9.02
C PHE A 106 4.74 16.02 10.05
N LEU A 107 4.38 15.55 11.20
CA LEU A 107 5.38 15.21 12.22
C LEU A 107 5.11 13.91 12.97
N GLY A 108 3.86 13.63 13.31
CA GLY A 108 3.54 12.75 14.40
C GLY A 108 3.07 11.35 14.01
N LYS A 109 2.51 10.67 15.01
CA LYS A 109 1.79 9.41 14.90
C LYS A 109 0.31 9.67 14.58
N THR A 110 -0.45 8.57 14.48
CA THR A 110 -1.87 8.55 14.14
C THR A 110 -2.73 8.11 15.34
N PRO A 111 -2.98 8.97 16.36
CA PRO A 111 -3.86 8.70 17.49
C PRO A 111 -5.33 8.93 17.12
N LEU A 112 -5.82 8.32 16.04
CA LEU A 112 -7.16 8.61 15.50
C LEU A 112 -8.28 8.29 16.49
N THR A 113 -8.16 7.19 17.25
CA THR A 113 -9.15 6.78 18.24
C THR A 113 -9.30 7.83 19.35
N ALA A 114 -8.19 8.32 19.88
CA ALA A 114 -8.19 9.37 20.90
C ALA A 114 -8.70 10.71 20.34
N ALA A 115 -8.37 11.05 19.09
CA ALA A 115 -8.83 12.27 18.44
C ALA A 115 -10.35 12.26 18.22
N VAL A 116 -10.93 11.15 17.76
CA VAL A 116 -12.38 11.00 17.60
C VAL A 116 -13.08 11.11 18.96
N LYS A 117 -12.54 10.50 20.02
CA LYS A 117 -13.10 10.59 21.36
C LYS A 117 -13.12 12.05 21.87
N GLN A 118 -12.00 12.76 21.71
CA GLN A 118 -11.93 14.18 22.10
C GLN A 118 -12.88 15.07 21.28
N ALA A 119 -13.05 14.80 19.99
CA ALA A 119 -13.99 15.53 19.14
C ALA A 119 -15.44 15.28 19.56
N ALA A 120 -15.81 14.03 19.86
CA ALA A 120 -17.13 13.67 20.37
C ALA A 120 -17.44 14.40 21.68
N GLU A 121 -16.49 14.41 22.63
CA GLU A 121 -16.62 15.12 23.91
C GLU A 121 -16.76 16.63 23.69
N ALA A 122 -15.99 17.23 22.77
CA ALA A 122 -16.07 18.65 22.44
C ALA A 122 -17.41 19.04 21.81
N LEU A 123 -18.04 18.14 21.09
CA LEU A 123 -19.37 18.28 20.48
C LEU A 123 -20.52 18.02 21.49
N LYS A 124 -20.21 17.52 22.67
CA LYS A 124 -21.21 17.09 23.68
C LYS A 124 -22.16 16.02 23.14
N TYR A 125 -21.61 14.99 22.50
CA TYR A 125 -22.32 13.93 21.79
C TYR A 125 -23.43 13.22 22.60
N THR A 126 -23.40 13.30 23.91
CA THR A 126 -24.45 12.77 24.81
C THR A 126 -25.64 13.69 25.00
N GLU A 127 -25.57 14.94 24.54
CA GLU A 127 -26.58 15.98 24.75
C GLU A 127 -27.23 16.45 23.44
N ASP A 128 -26.43 16.59 22.38
CA ASP A 128 -26.82 17.15 21.10
C ASP A 128 -26.47 16.21 19.93
N LYS A 129 -27.27 16.30 18.85
CA LYS A 129 -26.91 15.67 17.57
C LYS A 129 -25.59 16.26 17.07
N ALA A 130 -24.65 15.37 16.70
CA ALA A 130 -23.31 15.80 16.31
C ALA A 130 -22.66 14.82 15.31
N THR A 131 -21.81 15.36 14.45
CA THR A 131 -21.06 14.57 13.46
C THR A 131 -19.57 14.84 13.60
N VAL A 132 -18.77 13.78 13.55
CA VAL A 132 -17.32 13.85 13.37
C VAL A 132 -16.96 13.36 11.98
N VAL A 133 -16.16 14.13 11.26
CA VAL A 133 -15.63 13.72 9.94
C VAL A 133 -14.12 13.52 10.09
N LEU A 134 -13.66 12.28 10.06
CA LEU A 134 -12.26 11.91 10.16
C LEU A 134 -11.64 11.75 8.76
N ILE A 135 -10.60 12.52 8.46
CA ILE A 135 -9.79 12.38 7.23
C ILE A 135 -8.45 11.81 7.66
N THR A 136 -8.14 10.58 7.22
CA THR A 136 -6.90 9.89 7.58
C THR A 136 -6.34 9.11 6.40
N ASP A 137 -5.01 9.01 6.32
CA ASP A 137 -4.27 8.20 5.33
C ASP A 137 -3.52 7.03 5.96
N GLY A 138 -3.78 6.76 7.25
CA GLY A 138 -3.13 5.71 8.01
C GLY A 138 -4.05 5.04 9.04
N LEU A 139 -3.55 3.94 9.59
CA LEU A 139 -4.19 3.20 10.67
C LEU A 139 -3.79 3.77 12.03
N GLU A 140 -4.53 3.37 13.08
CA GLU A 140 -4.19 3.67 14.47
C GLU A 140 -2.77 3.20 14.81
N THR A 141 -1.94 4.08 15.36
CA THR A 141 -0.55 3.78 15.76
C THR A 141 -0.26 4.01 17.25
N CYS A 142 -1.32 4.27 18.04
CA CYS A 142 -1.23 4.65 19.45
C CYS A 142 -2.05 3.73 20.39
N GLU A 143 -2.15 2.45 20.02
CA GLU A 143 -2.81 1.40 20.82
C GLU A 143 -4.34 1.61 21.05
N GLY A 144 -4.98 2.53 20.34
CA GLY A 144 -6.44 2.71 20.35
C GLY A 144 -7.15 1.62 19.54
N ASP A 145 -8.41 1.31 19.93
CA ASP A 145 -9.29 0.41 19.16
C ASP A 145 -10.46 1.23 18.57
N PRO A 146 -10.43 1.55 17.27
CA PRO A 146 -11.48 2.33 16.62
C PRO A 146 -12.85 1.64 16.67
N CYS A 147 -12.87 0.30 16.52
CA CYS A 147 -14.12 -0.46 16.54
C CYS A 147 -14.78 -0.47 17.94
N ALA A 148 -13.97 -0.59 18.99
CA ALA A 148 -14.47 -0.52 20.36
C ALA A 148 -14.97 0.89 20.70
N LEU A 149 -14.26 1.93 20.27
CA LEU A 149 -14.69 3.32 20.44
C LEU A 149 -16.03 3.58 19.71
N GLY A 150 -16.21 3.12 18.48
CA GLY A 150 -17.47 3.30 17.75
C GLY A 150 -18.66 2.71 18.51
N LYS A 151 -18.51 1.53 19.12
CA LYS A 151 -19.55 0.92 19.96
C LYS A 151 -19.81 1.70 21.26
N GLU A 152 -18.76 2.26 21.89
CA GLU A 152 -18.89 3.09 23.10
C GLU A 152 -19.68 4.37 22.77
N LEU A 153 -19.35 5.03 21.65
CA LEU A 153 -20.00 6.27 21.23
C LEU A 153 -21.46 6.05 20.85
N GLU A 154 -21.78 5.00 20.12
CA GLU A 154 -23.15 4.63 19.77
C GLU A 154 -24.01 4.33 21.01
N ALA A 155 -23.46 3.58 21.96
CA ALA A 155 -24.18 3.24 23.19
C ALA A 155 -24.50 4.44 24.08
N SER A 156 -23.78 5.56 23.95
CA SER A 156 -23.85 6.72 24.85
C SER A 156 -24.31 7.99 24.14
N GLY A 157 -24.21 8.05 22.80
CA GLY A 157 -24.49 9.25 22.00
C GLY A 157 -25.98 9.47 21.75
N VAL A 158 -26.33 10.72 21.46
CA VAL A 158 -27.65 11.12 21.01
C VAL A 158 -27.52 11.53 19.53
N ASP A 159 -27.95 10.65 18.62
CA ASP A 159 -27.91 10.91 17.16
C ASP A 159 -26.49 11.30 16.69
N PHE A 160 -25.47 10.59 17.21
CA PHE A 160 -24.05 10.85 16.96
C PHE A 160 -23.53 9.99 15.81
N THR A 161 -22.80 10.60 14.89
CA THR A 161 -22.21 9.91 13.73
C THR A 161 -20.74 10.21 13.59
N VAL A 162 -19.97 9.22 13.12
CA VAL A 162 -18.58 9.39 12.68
C VAL A 162 -18.47 8.98 11.24
N ASP A 163 -18.25 9.94 10.35
CA ASP A 163 -17.87 9.65 8.96
C ASP A 163 -16.36 9.53 8.86
N VAL A 164 -15.89 8.53 8.13
CA VAL A 164 -14.45 8.27 7.96
C VAL A 164 -14.09 8.35 6.48
N VAL A 165 -13.20 9.26 6.12
CA VAL A 165 -12.63 9.39 4.78
C VAL A 165 -11.22 8.83 4.79
N GLY A 166 -11.05 7.63 4.23
CA GLY A 166 -9.76 6.95 4.06
C GLY A 166 -9.06 7.48 2.81
N PHE A 167 -8.03 8.31 2.98
CA PHE A 167 -7.35 8.98 1.87
C PHE A 167 -6.10 8.25 1.42
N GLY A 168 -6.17 7.57 0.28
CA GLY A 168 -5.08 6.78 -0.27
C GLY A 168 -4.72 5.56 0.57
N LEU A 169 -5.67 5.02 1.33
CA LEU A 169 -5.58 3.73 2.00
C LEU A 169 -5.82 2.60 0.99
N THR A 170 -5.26 1.44 1.27
CA THR A 170 -5.65 0.21 0.59
C THR A 170 -7.02 -0.26 1.09
N ALA A 171 -7.69 -1.12 0.34
CA ALA A 171 -8.99 -1.67 0.74
C ALA A 171 -8.92 -2.43 2.08
N ASP A 172 -7.80 -3.10 2.39
CA ASP A 172 -7.62 -3.84 3.63
C ASP A 172 -7.32 -2.93 4.83
N GLU A 173 -6.60 -1.84 4.63
CA GLU A 173 -6.42 -0.81 5.65
C GLU A 173 -7.74 -0.10 5.96
N GLY A 174 -8.52 0.22 4.92
CA GLY A 174 -9.84 0.82 5.08
C GLY A 174 -10.78 -0.01 5.93
N LYS A 175 -10.82 -1.32 5.75
CA LYS A 175 -11.64 -2.25 6.55
C LYS A 175 -11.35 -2.19 8.05
N GLN A 176 -10.11 -1.88 8.44
CA GLN A 176 -9.71 -1.84 9.85
C GLN A 176 -10.26 -0.62 10.59
N ILE A 177 -10.64 0.44 9.87
CA ILE A 177 -11.19 1.67 10.45
C ILE A 177 -12.66 1.93 10.06
N ALA A 178 -13.17 1.24 9.04
CA ALA A 178 -14.56 1.36 8.60
C ALA A 178 -15.57 1.05 9.72
N CYS A 179 -15.25 0.11 10.60
CA CYS A 179 -16.08 -0.24 11.75
C CYS A 179 -16.38 0.95 12.69
N LEU A 180 -15.53 1.98 12.73
CA LEU A 180 -15.78 3.20 13.50
C LEU A 180 -17.00 3.95 12.95
N ALA A 181 -17.08 4.09 11.61
CA ALA A 181 -18.23 4.67 10.94
C ALA A 181 -19.46 3.75 11.04
N ASP A 182 -19.31 2.47 10.71
CA ASP A 182 -20.41 1.49 10.73
C ASP A 182 -21.09 1.39 12.09
N ASN A 183 -20.30 1.40 13.19
CA ASN A 183 -20.82 1.31 14.56
C ASN A 183 -21.52 2.58 15.04
N THR A 184 -21.35 3.73 14.39
CA THR A 184 -21.99 5.02 14.74
C THR A 184 -23.00 5.49 13.70
N GLY A 185 -23.38 4.62 12.76
CA GLY A 185 -24.31 4.95 11.68
C GLY A 185 -23.80 5.95 10.65
N GLY A 186 -22.51 6.23 10.65
CA GLY A 186 -21.81 7.05 9.66
C GLY A 186 -21.37 6.26 8.43
N LYS A 187 -20.55 6.91 7.59
CA LYS A 187 -20.06 6.34 6.34
C LYS A 187 -18.54 6.19 6.34
N TYR A 188 -18.05 5.06 5.81
CA TYR A 188 -16.67 4.96 5.39
C TYR A 188 -16.59 5.26 3.88
N ILE A 189 -15.79 6.26 3.49
CA ILE A 189 -15.60 6.65 2.09
C ILE A 189 -14.12 6.58 1.77
N GLN A 190 -13.77 5.78 0.76
CA GLN A 190 -12.39 5.69 0.29
C GLN A 190 -12.13 6.73 -0.80
N ALA A 191 -11.12 7.56 -0.61
CA ALA A 191 -10.69 8.56 -1.58
C ALA A 191 -9.29 8.22 -2.10
N SER A 192 -9.15 8.00 -3.42
CA SER A 192 -7.89 7.64 -4.07
C SER A 192 -7.10 8.85 -4.61
N ASP A 193 -7.77 9.96 -4.82
CA ASP A 193 -7.24 11.17 -5.45
C ASP A 193 -7.93 12.44 -4.92
N GLU A 194 -7.52 13.60 -5.43
CA GLU A 194 -8.06 14.90 -5.02
C GLU A 194 -9.57 15.02 -5.27
N LYS A 195 -10.04 14.55 -6.41
CA LYS A 195 -11.46 14.64 -6.79
C LYS A 195 -12.32 13.76 -5.88
N ALA A 196 -11.91 12.52 -5.65
CA ALA A 196 -12.59 11.60 -4.75
C ALA A 196 -12.64 12.14 -3.30
N LEU A 197 -11.55 12.79 -2.85
CA LEU A 197 -11.52 13.44 -1.54
C LEU A 197 -12.49 14.62 -1.45
N GLN A 198 -12.57 15.46 -2.48
CA GLN A 198 -13.54 16.57 -2.53
C GLN A 198 -14.99 16.06 -2.52
N GLU A 199 -15.29 15.03 -3.31
CA GLU A 199 -16.63 14.42 -3.34
C GLU A 199 -17.01 13.82 -1.97
N ALA A 200 -16.09 13.10 -1.32
CA ALA A 200 -16.28 12.56 0.03
C ALA A 200 -16.55 13.66 1.07
N LEU A 201 -15.81 14.75 1.02
CA LEU A 201 -16.00 15.88 1.93
C LEU A 201 -17.30 16.65 1.66
N ILE A 202 -17.75 16.79 0.42
CA ILE A 202 -19.06 17.37 0.09
C ILE A 202 -20.16 16.50 0.70
N GLU A 203 -20.05 15.19 0.58
CA GLU A 203 -21.04 14.26 1.11
C GLU A 203 -21.13 14.27 2.64
N THR A 204 -20.00 14.42 3.35
CA THR A 204 -19.93 14.31 4.80
C THR A 204 -20.05 15.64 5.54
N VAL A 205 -19.60 16.76 4.94
CA VAL A 205 -19.54 18.08 5.59
C VAL A 205 -20.64 19.01 5.10
N ALA A 206 -21.00 18.96 3.80
CA ALA A 206 -21.91 19.92 3.18
C ALA A 206 -23.33 19.37 2.92
N ALA A 207 -23.58 18.10 3.24
CA ALA A 207 -24.90 17.49 3.04
C ALA A 207 -25.94 18.11 4.00
N PRO A 208 -27.09 18.61 3.49
CA PRO A 208 -28.16 19.11 4.36
C PRO A 208 -28.74 17.96 5.18
N ALA A 209 -29.02 18.22 6.47
CA ALA A 209 -29.74 17.27 7.32
C ALA A 209 -31.09 16.88 6.67
N PRO A 210 -31.52 15.60 6.73
CA PRO A 210 -32.81 15.21 6.19
C PRO A 210 -33.90 16.03 6.87
N ALA A 211 -34.72 16.69 6.04
CA ALA A 211 -35.83 17.52 6.52
C ALA A 211 -36.81 16.69 7.38
N PRO A 212 -37.29 17.20 8.54
CA PRO A 212 -38.32 16.52 9.31
C PRO A 212 -39.57 16.37 8.48
N ALA A 213 -40.16 15.16 8.48
CA ALA A 213 -41.34 14.81 7.72
C ALA A 213 -42.51 15.77 8.06
N PRO A 214 -43.24 16.33 7.09
CA PRO A 214 -44.41 17.15 7.32
C PRO A 214 -45.56 16.32 7.96
N GLU A 215 -46.24 16.92 8.98
CA GLU A 215 -47.44 16.34 9.57
C GLU A 215 -48.53 16.08 8.52
N PRO A 216 -49.28 14.96 8.61
CA PRO A 216 -50.13 14.49 7.54
C PRO A 216 -51.42 15.36 7.41
N ALA A 217 -51.61 15.93 6.22
CA ALA A 217 -52.92 16.40 5.78
C ALA A 217 -53.84 15.18 5.54
N PRO A 218 -55.18 15.26 5.71
CA PRO A 218 -56.08 14.11 5.58
C PRO A 218 -56.07 13.54 4.17
N ALA A 219 -55.86 12.23 4.11
CA ALA A 219 -55.50 11.44 2.96
C ALA A 219 -56.54 11.44 1.81
N PRO A 220 -56.05 11.62 0.56
CA PRO A 220 -56.61 10.91 -0.57
C PRO A 220 -56.19 9.43 -0.51
N ALA A 221 -56.98 8.54 -1.07
CA ALA A 221 -56.70 7.09 -1.07
C ALA A 221 -55.29 6.74 -1.53
N PRO A 222 -54.62 5.71 -0.92
CA PRO A 222 -53.21 5.47 -1.11
C PRO A 222 -52.88 5.11 -2.55
N GLU A 223 -52.10 5.97 -3.23
CA GLU A 223 -51.27 5.53 -4.33
C GLU A 223 -50.22 4.53 -3.78
N PRO A 224 -49.95 3.43 -4.51
CA PRO A 224 -48.97 2.46 -4.05
C PRO A 224 -47.61 3.16 -3.81
N ALA A 225 -47.09 3.03 -2.61
CA ALA A 225 -45.80 3.60 -2.21
C ALA A 225 -44.74 3.20 -3.25
N LYS A 226 -44.03 4.19 -3.84
CA LYS A 226 -42.88 3.92 -4.68
C LYS A 226 -41.87 3.14 -3.87
N PRO A 227 -41.33 2.03 -4.36
CA PRO A 227 -40.34 1.26 -3.65
C PRO A 227 -39.11 2.13 -3.39
N GLU A 228 -38.55 2.00 -2.20
CA GLU A 228 -37.37 2.76 -1.75
C GLU A 228 -36.20 2.58 -2.72
N PHE A 229 -36.03 1.35 -3.27
CA PHE A 229 -35.05 1.03 -4.31
C PHE A 229 -35.71 0.25 -5.43
N ASN A 230 -35.35 0.56 -6.68
CA ASN A 230 -35.83 -0.17 -7.84
C ASN A 230 -34.82 -1.16 -8.43
N PHE A 231 -33.58 -1.16 -7.95
CA PHE A 231 -32.53 -2.05 -8.40
C PHE A 231 -31.80 -2.67 -7.20
N ILE A 232 -31.91 -4.00 -7.03
CA ILE A 232 -31.36 -4.76 -5.89
C ILE A 232 -30.70 -6.02 -6.45
N PRO A 233 -29.50 -5.92 -7.04
CA PRO A 233 -28.81 -7.06 -7.61
C PRO A 233 -28.24 -7.96 -6.52
N SER A 234 -28.01 -9.22 -6.87
CA SER A 234 -27.25 -10.16 -6.04
C SER A 234 -26.23 -10.90 -6.90
N VAL A 235 -25.12 -11.31 -6.31
CA VAL A 235 -24.05 -12.05 -6.99
C VAL A 235 -23.68 -13.28 -6.18
N VAL A 236 -23.42 -14.38 -6.87
CA VAL A 236 -23.02 -15.67 -6.30
C VAL A 236 -21.78 -16.20 -7.01
N MET A 237 -20.94 -16.97 -6.30
CA MET A 237 -19.77 -17.64 -6.89
C MET A 237 -20.16 -18.70 -7.90
N ALA A 238 -21.21 -19.47 -7.59
CA ALA A 238 -21.73 -20.55 -8.44
C ALA A 238 -23.25 -20.59 -8.40
N GLU A 239 -23.87 -21.26 -9.36
CA GLU A 239 -25.32 -21.47 -9.38
C GLU A 239 -25.79 -22.17 -8.10
N GLY A 240 -26.82 -21.59 -7.46
CA GLY A 240 -27.37 -22.08 -6.20
C GLY A 240 -26.51 -21.81 -4.95
N GLY A 241 -25.44 -21.04 -5.08
CA GLY A 241 -24.61 -20.60 -3.95
C GLY A 241 -25.24 -19.45 -3.17
N ASP A 242 -24.67 -19.18 -1.98
CA ASP A 242 -25.08 -18.05 -1.17
C ASP A 242 -24.65 -16.71 -1.82
N PRO A 243 -25.44 -15.63 -1.65
CA PRO A 243 -25.08 -14.31 -2.12
C PRO A 243 -23.80 -13.78 -1.46
N ILE A 244 -22.90 -13.24 -2.28
CA ILE A 244 -21.71 -12.52 -1.83
C ILE A 244 -22.17 -11.11 -1.42
N THR A 245 -21.82 -10.70 -0.21
CA THR A 245 -22.20 -9.40 0.34
C THR A 245 -21.01 -8.50 0.63
N ASP A 246 -19.78 -9.01 0.45
CA ASP A 246 -18.53 -8.32 0.69
C ASP A 246 -17.45 -8.75 -0.33
N GLY A 247 -16.53 -7.86 -0.65
CA GLY A 247 -15.44 -8.12 -1.61
C GLY A 247 -15.81 -7.97 -3.07
N ASN A 248 -17.10 -7.92 -3.40
CA ASN A 248 -17.57 -7.73 -4.76
C ASN A 248 -17.78 -6.26 -5.13
N ALA A 249 -17.72 -5.97 -6.43
CA ALA A 249 -18.00 -4.65 -7.00
C ALA A 249 -19.09 -4.74 -8.07
N TRP A 250 -19.86 -3.67 -8.18
CA TRP A 250 -20.88 -3.45 -9.18
C TRP A 250 -20.51 -2.28 -10.06
N GLU A 251 -20.38 -2.50 -11.36
CA GLU A 251 -20.17 -1.42 -12.32
C GLU A 251 -21.45 -1.28 -13.16
N VAL A 252 -22.08 -0.12 -13.13
CA VAL A 252 -23.33 0.17 -13.85
C VAL A 252 -23.04 1.11 -15.01
N TYR A 253 -23.28 0.67 -16.23
CA TYR A 253 -23.06 1.47 -17.43
C TYR A 253 -24.38 1.72 -18.16
N LYS A 254 -24.55 2.92 -18.75
CA LYS A 254 -25.58 3.10 -19.79
C LYS A 254 -25.21 2.25 -20.99
N ALA A 255 -26.20 1.55 -21.59
CA ALA A 255 -25.95 0.86 -22.85
C ALA A 255 -26.04 1.83 -24.02
N LYS A 256 -25.07 1.77 -24.96
CA LYS A 256 -25.15 2.47 -26.24
C LYS A 256 -26.15 1.80 -27.18
N ALA A 257 -26.54 2.51 -28.23
CA ALA A 257 -27.47 1.98 -29.24
C ALA A 257 -26.94 0.72 -29.97
N ASP A 258 -25.62 0.54 -30.03
CA ASP A 258 -24.96 -0.65 -30.58
C ASP A 258 -24.88 -1.82 -29.57
N GLY A 259 -25.35 -1.60 -28.34
CA GLY A 259 -25.33 -2.58 -27.26
C GLY A 259 -23.97 -2.74 -26.58
N THR A 260 -23.04 -1.81 -26.77
CA THR A 260 -21.77 -1.72 -26.04
C THR A 260 -21.90 -0.84 -24.79
N ARG A 261 -20.90 -0.90 -23.89
CA ARG A 261 -20.86 -0.05 -22.69
C ARG A 261 -20.73 1.43 -23.07
N GLY A 262 -21.58 2.25 -22.48
CA GLY A 262 -21.51 3.71 -22.52
C GLY A 262 -20.84 4.28 -21.29
N ASP A 263 -21.38 5.41 -20.81
CA ASP A 263 -20.85 6.08 -19.62
C ASP A 263 -21.12 5.24 -18.36
N ASN A 264 -20.16 5.24 -17.46
CA ASN A 264 -20.33 4.66 -16.12
C ASN A 264 -21.32 5.54 -15.35
N VAL A 265 -22.35 4.92 -14.78
CA VAL A 265 -23.38 5.59 -13.99
C VAL A 265 -22.98 5.60 -12.53
N THR A 266 -22.53 4.44 -12.02
CA THR A 266 -22.02 4.27 -10.66
C THR A 266 -21.17 3.01 -10.58
N THR A 267 -20.28 2.98 -9.58
CA THR A 267 -19.54 1.80 -9.16
C THR A 267 -19.78 1.64 -7.66
N GLU A 268 -20.30 0.48 -7.25
CA GLU A 268 -20.69 0.19 -5.88
C GLU A 268 -19.98 -1.07 -5.39
N TYR A 269 -19.84 -1.22 -4.08
CA TYR A 269 -19.14 -2.35 -3.46
C TYR A 269 -20.05 -3.08 -2.47
N GLY A 270 -19.83 -4.38 -2.32
CA GLY A 270 -20.60 -5.21 -1.40
C GLY A 270 -22.08 -5.39 -1.78
N ALA A 271 -22.96 -5.42 -0.80
CA ALA A 271 -24.40 -5.52 -1.03
C ALA A 271 -24.96 -4.19 -1.54
N TYR A 272 -25.40 -4.18 -2.81
CA TYR A 272 -25.87 -2.96 -3.47
C TYR A 272 -27.40 -2.88 -3.53
N LYS A 273 -27.93 -1.69 -3.27
CA LYS A 273 -29.32 -1.30 -3.52
C LYS A 273 -29.32 0.12 -4.07
N GLY A 274 -29.99 0.33 -5.20
CA GLY A 274 -29.97 1.64 -5.85
C GLY A 274 -31.24 1.95 -6.62
N ASN A 275 -31.29 3.15 -7.17
CA ASN A 275 -32.34 3.61 -8.06
C ASN A 275 -31.74 3.93 -9.42
N LEU A 276 -32.19 3.19 -10.45
CA LEU A 276 -31.84 3.43 -11.84
C LEU A 276 -33.01 4.09 -12.57
N GLU A 277 -32.71 5.12 -13.35
CA GLU A 277 -33.65 5.76 -14.24
C GLU A 277 -34.09 4.77 -15.34
N PRO A 278 -35.31 4.91 -15.91
CA PRO A 278 -35.73 4.09 -17.06
C PRO A 278 -34.69 4.18 -18.20
N GLY A 279 -34.28 3.04 -18.74
CA GLY A 279 -33.26 2.98 -19.79
C GLY A 279 -32.61 1.61 -19.92
N ASP A 280 -31.69 1.50 -20.88
CA ASP A 280 -30.93 0.26 -21.11
C ASP A 280 -29.55 0.38 -20.43
N TYR A 281 -29.20 -0.65 -19.68
CA TYR A 281 -27.98 -0.72 -18.88
C TYR A 281 -27.17 -1.98 -19.16
N ILE A 282 -25.88 -1.89 -18.95
CA ILE A 282 -24.96 -3.01 -18.84
C ILE A 282 -24.43 -3.01 -17.41
N ILE A 283 -24.72 -4.08 -16.69
CA ILE A 283 -24.30 -4.22 -15.30
C ILE A 283 -23.22 -5.30 -15.24
N VAL A 284 -22.12 -4.99 -14.58
CA VAL A 284 -21.02 -5.93 -14.32
C VAL A 284 -20.91 -6.17 -12.83
N ALA A 285 -21.03 -7.43 -12.42
CA ALA A 285 -20.65 -7.89 -11.09
C ALA A 285 -19.23 -8.43 -11.15
N ARG A 286 -18.37 -8.03 -10.23
CA ARG A 286 -16.97 -8.48 -10.14
C ARG A 286 -16.64 -8.89 -8.72
N ASP A 287 -15.80 -9.93 -8.59
CA ASP A 287 -15.08 -10.28 -7.37
C ASP A 287 -13.69 -10.82 -7.77
N GLY A 288 -12.62 -10.19 -7.30
CA GLY A 288 -11.27 -10.45 -7.77
C GLY A 288 -11.17 -10.31 -9.29
N GLU A 289 -10.69 -11.37 -9.94
CA GLU A 289 -10.56 -11.44 -11.40
C GLU A 289 -11.82 -11.98 -12.10
N ALA A 290 -12.77 -12.50 -11.33
CA ALA A 290 -14.02 -13.04 -11.88
C ALA A 290 -15.05 -11.93 -12.14
N LYS A 291 -15.75 -12.02 -13.24
CA LYS A 291 -16.79 -11.06 -13.64
C LYS A 291 -17.97 -11.72 -14.32
N SER A 292 -19.15 -11.13 -14.14
CA SER A 292 -20.37 -11.51 -14.82
C SER A 292 -21.06 -10.26 -15.33
N GLU A 293 -21.49 -10.25 -16.59
CA GLU A 293 -22.12 -9.10 -17.23
C GLU A 293 -23.55 -9.44 -17.67
N GLN A 294 -24.49 -8.55 -17.40
CA GLN A 294 -25.86 -8.66 -17.91
C GLN A 294 -26.34 -7.35 -18.50
N LYS A 295 -27.15 -7.45 -19.57
CA LYS A 295 -27.88 -6.32 -20.13
C LYS A 295 -29.28 -6.27 -19.52
N ILE A 296 -29.61 -5.14 -18.91
CA ILE A 296 -30.87 -4.96 -18.18
C ILE A 296 -31.56 -3.72 -18.72
N LYS A 297 -32.83 -3.88 -19.12
CA LYS A 297 -33.71 -2.76 -19.44
C LYS A 297 -34.50 -2.40 -18.21
N VAL A 298 -34.32 -1.21 -17.69
CA VAL A 298 -35.04 -0.66 -16.55
C VAL A 298 -36.27 0.10 -17.06
N GLU A 299 -37.46 -0.25 -16.59
CA GLU A 299 -38.72 0.42 -16.89
C GLU A 299 -39.24 1.14 -15.63
N ALA A 300 -40.04 2.17 -15.83
CA ALA A 300 -40.62 2.92 -14.72
C ALA A 300 -41.47 2.02 -13.82
N SER A 301 -41.37 2.21 -12.51
CA SER A 301 -42.18 1.55 -11.47
C SER A 301 -41.99 0.03 -11.31
N GLN A 302 -40.91 -0.53 -11.87
CA GLN A 302 -40.55 -1.95 -11.64
C GLN A 302 -39.33 -2.06 -10.71
N ILE A 303 -39.33 -3.14 -9.91
CA ILE A 303 -38.17 -3.51 -9.06
C ILE A 303 -37.40 -4.65 -9.75
N TYR A 304 -36.12 -4.43 -9.95
CA TYR A 304 -35.19 -5.39 -10.57
C TYR A 304 -34.34 -6.04 -9.51
N LYS A 305 -34.35 -7.37 -9.46
CA LYS A 305 -33.51 -8.20 -8.56
C LYS A 305 -32.70 -9.22 -9.37
N PRO A 306 -31.82 -8.77 -10.26
CA PRO A 306 -31.06 -9.70 -11.08
C PRO A 306 -30.04 -10.48 -10.23
N LEU A 307 -29.88 -11.77 -10.56
CA LEU A 307 -28.86 -12.63 -10.00
C LEU A 307 -27.71 -12.75 -11.01
N PHE A 308 -26.50 -12.44 -10.53
CA PHE A 308 -25.27 -12.61 -11.28
C PHE A 308 -24.53 -13.84 -10.76
N THR A 309 -24.11 -14.71 -11.65
CA THR A 309 -23.29 -15.87 -11.33
C THR A 309 -21.89 -15.64 -11.88
N LEU A 310 -20.90 -15.56 -11.02
CA LEU A 310 -19.50 -15.34 -11.43
C LEU A 310 -18.89 -16.58 -12.08
N ASN A 311 -19.40 -17.76 -11.76
CA ASN A 311 -18.81 -19.04 -12.12
C ASN A 311 -17.33 -19.08 -11.71
N ALA A 312 -17.05 -18.78 -10.44
CA ALA A 312 -15.75 -18.55 -9.89
C ALA A 312 -15.48 -19.35 -8.62
N GLY A 313 -14.21 -19.50 -8.27
CA GLY A 313 -13.77 -20.09 -7.00
C GLY A 313 -12.69 -19.23 -6.34
N THR A 314 -12.35 -19.56 -5.09
CA THR A 314 -11.28 -18.91 -4.35
C THR A 314 -10.03 -19.79 -4.38
N LEU A 315 -8.90 -19.24 -4.82
CA LEU A 315 -7.60 -19.90 -4.78
C LEU A 315 -6.73 -19.26 -3.70
N ILE A 316 -6.17 -20.10 -2.81
CA ILE A 316 -5.25 -19.68 -1.76
C ILE A 316 -3.93 -20.43 -1.98
N ILE A 317 -2.85 -19.69 -2.18
CA ILE A 317 -1.51 -20.23 -2.44
C ILE A 317 -0.55 -19.81 -1.34
N HIS A 318 0.20 -20.79 -0.82
CA HIS A 318 1.26 -20.60 0.15
C HIS A 318 2.60 -20.99 -0.49
N PRO A 319 3.43 -20.03 -0.92
CA PRO A 319 4.75 -20.32 -1.48
C PRO A 319 5.73 -20.75 -0.40
N ARG A 320 6.30 -21.96 -0.54
CA ARG A 320 7.25 -22.50 0.43
C ARG A 320 8.55 -22.97 -0.25
N PRO A 321 9.71 -22.76 0.40
CA PRO A 321 11.00 -23.21 -0.15
C PRO A 321 11.12 -24.74 -0.11
N SER A 322 10.52 -25.39 0.93
CA SER A 322 10.52 -26.85 1.11
C SER A 322 9.28 -27.27 1.90
N VAL A 323 9.03 -28.58 1.97
CA VAL A 323 7.92 -29.14 2.75
C VAL A 323 8.07 -28.79 4.23
N GLY A 324 7.02 -28.22 4.82
CA GLY A 324 6.97 -27.85 6.23
C GLY A 324 7.75 -26.58 6.61
N ALA A 325 8.37 -25.90 5.64
CA ALA A 325 8.99 -24.60 5.88
C ALA A 325 7.93 -23.48 5.95
N ASP A 326 8.31 -22.34 6.52
CA ASP A 326 7.47 -21.15 6.56
C ASP A 326 7.20 -20.59 5.15
N VAL A 327 6.09 -19.86 5.02
CA VAL A 327 5.75 -19.14 3.78
C VAL A 327 6.76 -18.03 3.53
N VAL A 328 7.11 -17.82 2.26
CA VAL A 328 8.01 -16.74 1.85
C VAL A 328 7.21 -15.55 1.35
N ASP A 329 7.09 -14.49 2.14
CA ASP A 329 6.29 -13.29 1.83
C ASP A 329 6.74 -12.56 0.55
N GLY A 330 8.05 -12.62 0.22
CA GLY A 330 8.60 -12.04 -1.00
C GLY A 330 8.53 -12.93 -2.24
N ALA A 331 7.97 -14.14 -2.15
CA ALA A 331 7.85 -15.05 -3.29
C ALA A 331 6.85 -14.51 -4.32
N ALA A 332 7.25 -14.47 -5.59
CA ALA A 332 6.32 -14.10 -6.66
C ALA A 332 5.40 -15.27 -7.01
N VAL A 333 4.10 -15.00 -7.07
CA VAL A 333 3.04 -15.95 -7.45
C VAL A 333 2.36 -15.42 -8.70
N VAL A 334 2.64 -16.06 -9.83
CA VAL A 334 2.06 -15.70 -11.13
C VAL A 334 0.95 -16.70 -11.45
N ILE A 335 -0.25 -16.18 -11.68
CA ILE A 335 -1.44 -16.98 -12.00
C ILE A 335 -1.92 -16.64 -13.40
N ASP A 336 -1.92 -17.66 -14.27
CA ASP A 336 -2.46 -17.62 -15.62
C ASP A 336 -3.76 -18.42 -15.63
N TYR A 337 -4.88 -17.74 -15.88
CA TYR A 337 -6.23 -18.32 -15.85
C TYR A 337 -6.92 -18.17 -17.21
N PRO A 338 -7.85 -19.06 -17.58
CA PRO A 338 -8.35 -19.21 -18.97
C PRO A 338 -8.93 -17.95 -19.61
N SER A 339 -9.42 -17.00 -18.82
CA SER A 339 -10.02 -15.74 -19.32
C SER A 339 -9.12 -14.52 -19.17
N ALA A 340 -7.87 -14.70 -18.75
CA ALA A 340 -6.91 -13.61 -18.59
C ALA A 340 -6.33 -13.18 -19.92
N ASP A 341 -6.27 -11.88 -20.17
CA ASP A 341 -5.49 -11.32 -21.28
C ASP A 341 -3.98 -11.40 -20.98
N ASN A 342 -3.61 -11.29 -19.70
CA ASN A 342 -2.24 -11.44 -19.20
C ASN A 342 -2.29 -12.12 -17.83
N PRO A 343 -1.25 -12.90 -17.44
CA PRO A 343 -1.15 -13.48 -16.11
C PRO A 343 -1.11 -12.41 -15.03
N ALA A 344 -1.78 -12.66 -13.91
CA ALA A 344 -1.74 -11.80 -12.72
C ALA A 344 -0.56 -12.19 -11.82
N THR A 345 0.09 -11.20 -11.21
CA THR A 345 1.24 -11.40 -10.31
C THR A 345 0.91 -10.92 -8.91
N TYR A 346 1.14 -11.78 -7.94
CA TYR A 346 0.97 -11.56 -6.51
C TYR A 346 2.26 -11.90 -5.76
N TYR A 347 2.32 -11.60 -4.47
CA TYR A 347 3.47 -11.89 -3.62
C TYR A 347 3.06 -12.54 -2.31
N GLY A 348 3.87 -13.49 -1.85
CA GLY A 348 3.62 -14.20 -0.59
C GLY A 348 2.35 -15.05 -0.60
N THR A 349 1.69 -15.16 0.54
CA THR A 349 0.38 -15.82 0.63
C THR A 349 -0.61 -15.07 -0.25
N THR A 350 -1.11 -15.76 -1.26
CA THR A 350 -2.02 -15.19 -2.24
C THR A 350 -3.41 -15.77 -2.05
N LYS A 351 -4.42 -14.91 -1.86
CA LYS A 351 -5.84 -15.26 -1.85
C LYS A 351 -6.53 -14.45 -2.93
N VAL A 352 -7.12 -15.13 -3.90
CA VAL A 352 -7.76 -14.46 -5.05
C VAL A 352 -8.99 -15.24 -5.50
N VAL A 353 -10.00 -14.52 -5.98
CA VAL A 353 -11.17 -15.09 -6.65
C VAL A 353 -10.89 -15.11 -8.15
N LEU A 354 -11.01 -16.27 -8.77
CA LEU A 354 -10.73 -16.50 -10.20
C LEU A 354 -11.95 -17.16 -10.86
N PRO A 355 -12.16 -16.96 -12.17
CA PRO A 355 -13.09 -17.77 -12.94
C PRO A 355 -12.78 -19.26 -12.76
N ALA A 356 -13.79 -20.11 -12.71
CA ALA A 356 -13.58 -21.56 -12.61
C ALA A 356 -12.86 -22.10 -13.84
N GLY A 357 -11.84 -22.93 -13.63
CA GLY A 357 -11.01 -23.48 -14.69
C GLY A 357 -9.75 -24.19 -14.18
N ASP A 358 -8.83 -24.43 -15.08
CA ASP A 358 -7.50 -24.97 -14.77
C ASP A 358 -6.52 -23.79 -14.65
N GLU A 359 -6.16 -23.44 -13.41
CA GLU A 359 -5.31 -22.31 -13.08
C GLU A 359 -3.84 -22.73 -13.12
N LYS A 360 -3.05 -22.10 -13.99
CA LYS A 360 -1.61 -22.35 -14.04
C LYS A 360 -0.90 -21.39 -13.09
N VAL A 361 -0.44 -21.94 -11.96
CA VAL A 361 0.25 -21.19 -10.91
C VAL A 361 1.75 -21.41 -11.02
N THR A 362 2.51 -20.34 -11.17
CA THR A 362 3.97 -20.33 -11.16
C THR A 362 4.48 -19.54 -9.96
N VAL A 363 5.23 -20.20 -9.09
CA VAL A 363 5.83 -19.61 -7.90
C VAL A 363 7.34 -19.50 -8.06
N THR A 364 7.89 -18.34 -7.75
CA THR A 364 9.32 -18.07 -7.80
C THR A 364 9.84 -17.65 -6.42
N ILE A 365 10.86 -18.37 -5.92
CA ILE A 365 11.61 -18.03 -4.71
C ILE A 365 13.10 -17.98 -5.10
N GLY A 366 13.69 -16.78 -5.06
CA GLY A 366 15.06 -16.58 -5.51
C GLY A 366 15.26 -17.05 -6.96
N GLN A 367 16.07 -18.11 -7.16
CA GLN A 367 16.32 -18.72 -8.46
C GLN A 367 15.51 -19.99 -8.71
N GLY A 368 14.70 -20.40 -7.74
CA GLY A 368 13.82 -21.55 -7.87
C GLY A 368 12.47 -21.18 -8.46
N VAL A 369 11.93 -22.05 -9.31
CA VAL A 369 10.62 -21.90 -9.94
C VAL A 369 9.88 -23.23 -9.87
N ALA A 370 8.64 -23.17 -9.39
CA ALA A 370 7.70 -24.29 -9.45
C ALA A 370 6.45 -23.87 -10.21
N THR A 371 5.93 -24.75 -11.06
CA THR A 371 4.69 -24.50 -11.80
C THR A 371 3.75 -25.68 -11.61
N GLU A 372 2.51 -25.39 -11.22
CA GLU A 372 1.45 -26.38 -11.10
C GLU A 372 0.19 -25.90 -11.79
N THR A 373 -0.61 -26.85 -12.30
CA THR A 373 -1.97 -26.58 -12.78
C THR A 373 -2.96 -27.05 -11.73
N ILE A 374 -3.80 -26.12 -11.26
CA ILE A 374 -4.73 -26.35 -10.16
C ILE A 374 -6.16 -26.24 -10.69
N PRO A 375 -6.95 -27.31 -10.70
CA PRO A 375 -8.35 -27.24 -11.09
C PRO A 375 -9.15 -26.47 -10.02
N LEU A 376 -9.81 -25.40 -10.43
CA LEU A 376 -10.64 -24.55 -9.57
C LEU A 376 -12.11 -24.67 -10.01
N ALA A 377 -12.94 -25.29 -9.18
CA ALA A 377 -14.36 -25.40 -9.44
C ALA A 377 -15.14 -24.20 -8.89
N ALA A 378 -16.23 -23.81 -9.57
CA ALA A 378 -17.10 -22.74 -9.13
C ALA A 378 -17.66 -22.98 -7.72
N GLY A 379 -17.67 -21.96 -6.88
CA GLY A 379 -18.13 -22.02 -5.49
C GLY A 379 -17.21 -22.77 -4.54
N LYS A 380 -15.99 -23.15 -4.98
CA LYS A 380 -15.03 -23.88 -4.14
C LYS A 380 -13.85 -23.00 -3.77
N THR A 381 -13.31 -23.28 -2.58
CA THR A 381 -12.02 -22.77 -2.15
C THR A 381 -10.99 -23.89 -2.28
N VAL A 382 -9.89 -23.60 -2.98
CA VAL A 382 -8.73 -24.49 -3.07
C VAL A 382 -7.58 -23.79 -2.37
N GLU A 383 -7.02 -24.44 -1.35
CA GLU A 383 -5.85 -23.94 -0.62
C GLU A 383 -4.68 -24.91 -0.85
N LYS A 384 -3.52 -24.36 -1.20
CA LYS A 384 -2.40 -25.20 -1.59
C LYS A 384 -1.04 -24.61 -1.25
N ASP A 385 -0.18 -25.43 -0.66
CA ASP A 385 1.26 -25.17 -0.56
C ASP A 385 1.92 -25.46 -1.92
N ILE A 386 2.65 -24.50 -2.49
CA ILE A 386 3.52 -24.71 -3.65
C ILE A 386 4.96 -24.79 -3.16
N ILE A 387 5.55 -25.97 -3.30
CA ILE A 387 6.92 -26.25 -2.88
C ILE A 387 7.88 -25.95 -4.04
N VAL A 388 8.71 -24.93 -3.89
CA VAL A 388 9.62 -24.49 -4.95
C VAL A 388 10.90 -25.36 -5.02
N GLY A 389 11.29 -25.96 -3.89
CA GLY A 389 12.44 -26.86 -3.87
C GLY A 389 13.78 -26.14 -3.82
N VAL A 390 13.89 -25.08 -3.03
CA VAL A 390 15.14 -24.34 -2.83
C VAL A 390 15.75 -24.57 -1.45
N GLY A 391 17.07 -24.36 -1.37
CA GLY A 391 17.81 -24.18 -0.12
C GLY A 391 18.27 -22.74 0.02
N HIS A 392 18.49 -22.31 1.25
CA HIS A 392 18.91 -20.96 1.59
C HIS A 392 20.41 -20.92 1.85
N VAL A 393 21.14 -20.04 1.12
CA VAL A 393 22.60 -19.89 1.20
C VAL A 393 22.93 -18.47 1.64
N VAL A 394 23.82 -18.36 2.63
CA VAL A 394 24.45 -17.10 3.00
C VAL A 394 25.94 -17.20 2.66
N ALA A 395 26.49 -16.22 1.94
CA ALA A 395 27.88 -16.20 1.55
C ALA A 395 28.63 -15.04 2.23
N ASN A 396 29.80 -15.36 2.76
CA ASN A 396 30.69 -14.40 3.38
C ASN A 396 32.14 -14.67 2.95
N ALA A 397 32.90 -13.58 2.74
CA ALA A 397 34.33 -13.63 2.48
C ALA A 397 35.12 -13.30 3.73
N TYR A 398 36.21 -14.01 3.94
CA TYR A 398 37.16 -13.81 5.05
C TYR A 398 38.58 -13.66 4.50
N TYR A 399 39.40 -12.76 5.03
CA TYR A 399 40.78 -12.59 4.56
C TYR A 399 41.56 -13.88 4.66
N VAL A 400 41.41 -14.60 5.77
CA VAL A 400 41.94 -15.95 6.00
C VAL A 400 40.90 -16.84 6.66
N ALA A 401 41.08 -18.15 6.58
CA ALA A 401 40.23 -19.10 7.28
C ALA A 401 40.19 -18.84 8.78
N GLY A 402 39.02 -18.60 9.35
CA GLY A 402 38.84 -18.28 10.77
C GLY A 402 39.29 -16.89 11.20
N GLY A 403 39.71 -16.05 10.26
CA GLY A 403 40.09 -14.65 10.51
C GLY A 403 38.93 -13.67 10.38
N ASP A 404 39.28 -12.40 10.21
CA ASP A 404 38.30 -11.33 10.09
C ASP A 404 37.50 -11.42 8.80
N LYS A 405 36.21 -11.16 8.92
CA LYS A 405 35.30 -11.05 7.80
C LYS A 405 35.65 -9.82 6.97
N ALA A 406 35.70 -9.97 5.66
CA ALA A 406 35.86 -8.84 4.78
C ALA A 406 34.62 -7.93 4.88
N ASP A 407 34.84 -6.65 5.05
CA ASP A 407 33.84 -5.59 5.09
C ASP A 407 34.19 -4.54 4.02
N GLY A 408 33.22 -3.93 3.42
CA GLY A 408 33.44 -2.87 2.43
C GLY A 408 32.69 -3.05 1.13
N SER A 409 32.84 -2.07 0.24
CA SER A 409 32.11 -1.98 -1.03
C SER A 409 32.67 -2.86 -2.15
N GLY A 410 33.88 -3.39 -1.98
CA GLY A 410 34.58 -4.20 -2.99
C GLY A 410 34.22 -5.70 -2.97
N ILE A 411 33.22 -6.11 -2.18
CA ILE A 411 32.83 -7.52 -2.04
C ILE A 411 31.77 -7.86 -3.06
N GLY A 412 32.00 -8.90 -3.83
CA GLY A 412 31.02 -9.45 -4.77
C GLY A 412 31.02 -10.97 -4.75
N PHE A 413 29.84 -11.54 -4.94
CA PHE A 413 29.62 -12.98 -5.06
C PHE A 413 28.84 -13.27 -6.33
N LYS A 414 29.39 -14.20 -7.16
CA LYS A 414 28.71 -14.73 -8.33
C LYS A 414 28.53 -16.22 -8.18
N VAL A 415 27.33 -16.70 -8.39
CA VAL A 415 26.99 -18.12 -8.32
C VAL A 415 26.89 -18.69 -9.73
N PHE A 416 27.59 -19.77 -9.99
CA PHE A 416 27.60 -20.49 -11.26
C PHE A 416 27.18 -21.95 -11.05
N LYS A 417 26.56 -22.57 -12.07
CA LYS A 417 26.41 -24.02 -12.10
C LYS A 417 27.79 -24.68 -12.06
N ALA A 418 27.96 -25.75 -11.26
CA ALA A 418 29.25 -26.48 -11.21
C ALA A 418 29.58 -27.13 -12.53
N LYS A 419 28.55 -27.61 -13.27
CA LYS A 419 28.72 -28.24 -14.60
C LYS A 419 29.16 -27.21 -15.63
N LYS A 420 30.28 -27.49 -16.27
CA LYS A 420 30.78 -26.68 -17.40
C LYS A 420 30.02 -26.96 -18.68
N LYS A 421 29.83 -25.95 -19.51
CA LYS A 421 29.37 -26.04 -20.89
C LYS A 421 30.47 -26.66 -21.76
N ILE A 422 30.13 -26.99 -23.03
CA ILE A 422 31.07 -27.61 -24.01
C ILE A 422 32.28 -26.68 -24.29
N ASP A 423 32.07 -25.36 -24.23
CA ASP A 423 33.10 -24.33 -24.42
C ASP A 423 34.00 -24.11 -23.18
N GLY A 424 33.78 -24.87 -22.11
CA GLY A 424 34.52 -24.80 -20.87
C GLY A 424 34.02 -23.71 -19.89
N THR A 425 33.06 -22.89 -20.28
CA THR A 425 32.43 -21.87 -19.41
C THR A 425 31.40 -22.48 -18.47
N ARG A 426 31.05 -21.77 -17.39
CA ARG A 426 29.91 -22.12 -16.53
C ARG A 426 28.77 -21.15 -16.76
N GLU A 427 27.57 -21.61 -16.50
CA GLU A 427 26.36 -20.76 -16.51
C GLU A 427 26.31 -19.94 -15.21
N GLU A 428 26.25 -18.62 -15.35
CA GLU A 428 25.99 -17.72 -14.22
C GLU A 428 24.51 -17.82 -13.83
N VAL A 429 24.24 -18.07 -12.56
CA VAL A 429 22.90 -18.24 -12.00
C VAL A 429 22.39 -16.96 -11.39
N THR A 430 23.23 -16.34 -10.55
CA THR A 430 22.89 -15.10 -9.84
C THR A 430 24.13 -14.45 -9.26
N TYR A 431 23.98 -13.22 -8.75
CA TYR A 431 25.04 -12.49 -8.09
C TYR A 431 24.49 -11.64 -6.92
N SER A 432 25.37 -11.26 -6.03
CA SER A 432 25.08 -10.33 -4.93
C SER A 432 26.35 -9.59 -4.51
N TYR A 433 26.20 -8.46 -3.82
CA TYR A 433 27.30 -7.63 -3.33
C TYR A 433 27.20 -7.43 -1.83
N GLY A 434 28.36 -7.25 -1.19
CA GLY A 434 28.47 -7.01 0.23
C GLY A 434 28.47 -8.28 1.09
N PRO A 435 28.74 -8.13 2.38
CA PRO A 435 28.70 -9.22 3.35
C PRO A 435 27.29 -9.74 3.55
N ASP A 436 27.17 -10.98 4.05
CA ASP A 436 25.90 -11.67 4.30
C ASP A 436 25.00 -11.77 3.06
N SER A 437 25.63 -11.92 1.89
CA SER A 437 24.92 -12.11 0.63
C SER A 437 24.05 -13.37 0.66
N LYS A 438 22.75 -13.21 0.39
CA LYS A 438 21.71 -14.26 0.49
C LYS A 438 21.28 -14.74 -0.87
N PHE A 439 21.10 -16.07 -1.00
CA PHE A 439 20.63 -16.71 -2.21
C PHE A 439 19.66 -17.83 -1.87
N ASP A 440 18.53 -17.87 -2.55
CA ASP A 440 17.65 -19.05 -2.57
C ASP A 440 17.87 -19.76 -3.89
N LEU A 441 18.40 -20.97 -3.82
CA LEU A 441 18.86 -21.73 -4.98
C LEU A 441 18.19 -23.11 -5.04
N PRO A 442 17.79 -23.59 -6.22
CA PRO A 442 17.42 -24.99 -6.40
C PRO A 442 18.52 -25.95 -5.94
N ALA A 443 18.12 -27.16 -5.51
CA ALA A 443 19.10 -28.18 -5.16
C ALA A 443 19.96 -28.56 -6.37
N ASP A 444 21.29 -28.32 -6.27
CA ASP A 444 22.27 -28.62 -7.30
C ASP A 444 23.69 -28.39 -6.74
N ASP A 445 24.70 -28.72 -7.55
CA ASP A 445 26.09 -28.37 -7.32
C ASP A 445 26.42 -27.03 -7.99
N TYR A 446 27.06 -26.14 -7.22
CA TYR A 446 27.40 -24.79 -7.64
C TYR A 446 28.87 -24.46 -7.39
N VAL A 447 29.32 -23.38 -8.03
CA VAL A 447 30.59 -22.71 -7.72
C VAL A 447 30.30 -21.26 -7.41
N LEU A 448 30.70 -20.82 -6.22
CA LEU A 448 30.70 -19.43 -5.82
C LEU A 448 32.02 -18.80 -6.21
N ILE A 449 32.01 -17.72 -6.98
CA ILE A 449 33.16 -16.86 -7.21
C ILE A 449 33.02 -15.67 -6.26
N ALA A 450 33.88 -15.63 -5.26
CA ALA A 450 33.98 -14.51 -4.33
C ALA A 450 35.08 -13.55 -4.79
N THR A 451 34.76 -12.25 -4.80
CA THR A 451 35.70 -11.17 -5.12
C THR A 451 35.76 -10.22 -3.94
N VAL A 452 36.95 -9.87 -3.53
CA VAL A 452 37.22 -8.77 -2.56
C VAL A 452 38.31 -7.91 -3.21
N ASP A 453 37.93 -6.77 -3.75
CA ASP A 453 38.77 -5.89 -4.58
C ASP A 453 39.49 -6.67 -5.70
N LEU A 454 40.78 -6.93 -5.58
CA LEU A 454 41.60 -7.66 -6.56
C LEU A 454 41.77 -9.16 -6.24
N ALA A 455 41.32 -9.61 -5.08
CA ALA A 455 41.35 -11.00 -4.70
C ALA A 455 40.13 -11.74 -5.23
N VAL A 456 40.32 -12.90 -5.88
CA VAL A 456 39.24 -13.72 -6.43
C VAL A 456 39.45 -15.17 -6.03
N VAL A 457 38.40 -15.82 -5.52
CA VAL A 457 38.43 -17.25 -5.12
C VAL A 457 37.20 -17.96 -5.62
N GLU A 458 37.38 -19.17 -6.16
CA GLU A 458 36.31 -20.11 -6.48
C GLU A 458 36.09 -21.07 -5.30
N GLN A 459 34.84 -21.17 -4.82
CA GLN A 459 34.43 -22.09 -3.76
C GLN A 459 33.28 -22.96 -4.25
N PRO A 460 33.51 -24.27 -4.48
CA PRO A 460 32.39 -25.20 -4.78
C PRO A 460 31.54 -25.44 -3.54
N PHE A 461 30.23 -25.58 -3.75
CA PHE A 461 29.25 -25.91 -2.71
C PHE A 461 28.05 -26.65 -3.30
N THR A 462 27.29 -27.37 -2.46
CA THR A 462 26.11 -28.13 -2.87
C THR A 462 24.91 -27.62 -2.11
N VAL A 463 23.84 -27.29 -2.79
CA VAL A 463 22.56 -26.87 -2.19
C VAL A 463 21.63 -28.05 -2.10
N LYS A 464 20.96 -28.22 -0.96
CA LYS A 464 19.87 -29.18 -0.77
C LYS A 464 18.58 -28.46 -0.37
N VAL A 465 17.46 -29.02 -0.80
CA VAL A 465 16.13 -28.45 -0.52
C VAL A 465 15.91 -28.29 0.97
N GLY A 466 15.49 -27.08 1.37
CA GLY A 466 15.13 -26.77 2.76
C GLY A 466 16.32 -26.65 3.72
N GLU A 467 17.56 -26.85 3.26
CA GLU A 467 18.74 -26.67 4.11
C GLU A 467 19.24 -25.22 4.08
N PHE A 468 19.71 -24.74 5.23
CA PHE A 468 20.48 -23.52 5.34
C PHE A 468 21.96 -23.84 5.23
N GLN A 469 22.68 -23.07 4.42
CA GLN A 469 24.12 -23.20 4.26
C GLN A 469 24.84 -21.86 4.41
N ASP A 470 25.81 -21.81 5.32
CA ASP A 470 26.73 -20.68 5.48
C ASP A 470 28.04 -20.99 4.72
N VAL A 471 28.21 -20.35 3.54
CA VAL A 471 29.39 -20.51 2.69
C VAL A 471 30.44 -19.46 3.09
N LYS A 472 31.45 -19.91 3.84
CA LYS A 472 32.57 -19.09 4.30
C LYS A 472 33.76 -19.22 3.34
N VAL A 473 34.00 -18.19 2.55
CA VAL A 473 35.09 -18.19 1.57
C VAL A 473 36.34 -17.58 2.17
N ALA A 474 37.40 -18.38 2.34
CA ALA A 474 38.71 -17.89 2.72
C ALA A 474 39.41 -17.34 1.46
N MET A 475 39.58 -16.03 1.40
CA MET A 475 40.16 -15.34 0.24
C MET A 475 41.68 -15.60 0.13
N ASN A 476 42.35 -16.02 1.22
CA ASN A 476 43.80 -16.08 1.32
C ASN A 476 44.43 -14.79 0.81
N ALA A 477 43.95 -13.66 1.25
CA ALA A 477 44.29 -12.32 0.80
C ALA A 477 44.87 -11.48 1.94
N GLY A 478 45.66 -10.51 1.59
CA GLY A 478 46.09 -9.41 2.49
C GLY A 478 45.67 -8.07 1.90
N VAL A 479 45.88 -7.00 2.66
CA VAL A 479 45.63 -5.63 2.21
C VAL A 479 46.92 -5.03 1.71
N LEU A 480 46.99 -4.66 0.43
CA LEU A 480 48.09 -3.91 -0.15
C LEU A 480 47.77 -2.42 -0.13
N ALA A 481 48.58 -1.64 0.57
CA ALA A 481 48.50 -0.19 0.63
C ALA A 481 49.69 0.45 -0.06
N ILE A 482 49.44 1.23 -1.10
CA ILE A 482 50.48 1.86 -1.92
C ILE A 482 50.41 3.38 -1.74
N THR A 483 51.61 3.99 -1.58
CA THR A 483 51.79 5.43 -1.64
C THR A 483 52.80 5.75 -2.72
N ALA A 484 52.46 6.58 -3.69
CA ALA A 484 53.36 7.00 -4.78
C ALA A 484 53.25 8.53 -4.99
N PRO A 485 54.00 9.32 -4.22
CA PRO A 485 53.91 10.79 -4.28
C PRO A 485 54.26 11.33 -5.66
N GLY A 486 53.37 12.16 -6.19
CA GLY A 486 53.50 12.75 -7.54
C GLY A 486 53.16 11.81 -8.70
N ALA A 487 52.67 10.60 -8.43
CA ALA A 487 52.16 9.73 -9.48
C ALA A 487 50.86 10.25 -10.07
N SER A 488 50.69 10.09 -11.37
CA SER A 488 49.44 10.26 -12.10
C SER A 488 48.68 8.95 -12.25
N LYS A 489 49.43 7.81 -12.19
CA LYS A 489 48.88 6.46 -12.28
C LYS A 489 49.69 5.52 -11.40
N ILE A 490 49.02 4.61 -10.73
CA ILE A 490 49.59 3.42 -10.07
C ILE A 490 49.03 2.20 -10.76
N GLU A 491 49.90 1.24 -11.12
CA GLU A 491 49.48 -0.02 -11.70
C GLU A 491 50.13 -1.20 -10.99
N ILE A 492 49.38 -2.25 -10.72
CA ILE A 492 49.81 -3.43 -9.96
C ILE A 492 49.92 -4.61 -10.90
N PHE A 493 51.03 -5.31 -10.87
CA PHE A 493 51.33 -6.47 -11.69
C PHE A 493 51.69 -7.68 -10.83
N GLU A 494 51.40 -8.89 -11.32
CA GLU A 494 52.03 -10.10 -10.81
C GLU A 494 53.55 -10.02 -10.99
N ALA A 495 54.34 -10.40 -9.97
CA ALA A 495 55.80 -10.40 -10.10
C ALA A 495 56.27 -11.41 -11.14
N LYS A 496 55.53 -12.52 -11.33
CA LYS A 496 55.82 -13.57 -12.30
C LYS A 496 55.59 -13.04 -13.73
N LYS A 497 56.59 -13.26 -14.59
CA LYS A 497 56.52 -12.95 -16.01
C LYS A 497 55.99 -14.15 -16.78
N ASP A 498 55.26 -13.88 -17.85
CA ASP A 498 54.86 -14.89 -18.84
C ASP A 498 56.03 -15.33 -19.71
N ILE A 499 55.76 -16.25 -20.66
CA ILE A 499 56.80 -16.78 -21.57
C ILE A 499 57.39 -15.71 -22.52
N ASN A 500 56.69 -14.59 -22.69
CA ASN A 500 57.09 -13.45 -23.53
C ASN A 500 57.77 -12.34 -22.68
N GLY A 501 57.94 -12.56 -21.40
CA GLY A 501 58.59 -11.62 -20.47
C GLY A 501 57.63 -10.51 -19.92
N ASN A 502 56.32 -10.58 -20.23
CA ASN A 502 55.34 -9.60 -19.76
C ASN A 502 54.80 -10.00 -18.38
N ARG A 503 54.44 -8.99 -17.58
CA ARG A 503 53.71 -9.17 -16.30
C ARG A 503 52.24 -8.97 -16.54
N LYS A 504 51.41 -9.76 -15.88
CA LYS A 504 49.96 -9.60 -15.91
C LYS A 504 49.57 -8.42 -15.01
N SER A 505 48.90 -7.43 -15.59
CA SER A 505 48.27 -6.34 -14.82
C SER A 505 47.04 -6.86 -14.09
N LEU A 506 46.91 -6.47 -12.81
CA LEU A 506 45.81 -6.87 -11.92
C LEU A 506 44.83 -5.72 -11.68
N GLY A 507 45.31 -4.48 -11.77
CA GLY A 507 44.50 -3.29 -11.56
C GLY A 507 45.34 -2.03 -11.57
N TYR A 508 44.67 -0.91 -11.66
CA TYR A 508 45.31 0.41 -11.63
C TYR A 508 44.45 1.45 -10.95
N ALA A 509 45.05 2.55 -10.52
CA ALA A 509 44.37 3.73 -10.01
C ALA A 509 45.05 5.00 -10.54
N TYR A 510 44.26 6.04 -10.81
CA TYR A 510 44.72 7.38 -11.15
C TYR A 510 44.79 8.24 -9.85
N ASP A 511 45.61 7.81 -8.90
CA ASP A 511 45.76 8.46 -7.62
C ASP A 511 47.22 8.27 -7.13
N GLN A 512 47.63 9.03 -6.13
CA GLN A 512 48.91 8.87 -5.44
C GLN A 512 48.84 7.87 -4.28
N LYS A 513 47.64 7.42 -3.93
CA LYS A 513 47.42 6.39 -2.91
C LYS A 513 46.42 5.37 -3.45
N TYR A 514 46.68 4.11 -3.22
CA TYR A 514 45.79 3.04 -3.58
C TYR A 514 45.83 1.96 -2.51
N GLN A 515 44.65 1.43 -2.17
CA GLN A 515 44.54 0.32 -1.23
C GLN A 515 43.54 -0.69 -1.79
N ALA A 516 43.94 -1.97 -1.74
CA ALA A 516 43.02 -3.06 -2.14
C ALA A 516 43.39 -4.36 -1.43
N ALA A 517 42.40 -5.21 -1.22
CA ALA A 517 42.61 -6.60 -0.88
C ALA A 517 43.13 -7.34 -2.14
N ILE A 518 44.15 -8.13 -1.99
CA ILE A 518 44.79 -8.88 -3.07
C ILE A 518 45.26 -10.24 -2.56
N ALA A 519 45.28 -11.26 -3.42
CA ALA A 519 45.73 -12.60 -3.06
C ALA A 519 47.17 -12.58 -2.50
N THR A 520 47.55 -13.62 -1.75
CA THR A 520 48.95 -13.77 -1.28
C THR A 520 49.90 -13.94 -2.47
N GLY A 521 51.06 -13.25 -2.41
CA GLY A 521 52.05 -13.37 -3.47
C GLY A 521 52.98 -12.19 -3.55
N ASP A 522 53.88 -12.25 -4.54
CA ASP A 522 54.82 -11.19 -4.86
C ASP A 522 54.29 -10.33 -5.99
N TYR A 523 54.35 -9.01 -5.82
CA TYR A 523 53.81 -8.04 -6.76
C TYR A 523 54.84 -7.00 -7.15
N VAL A 524 54.68 -6.45 -8.32
CA VAL A 524 55.39 -5.27 -8.81
C VAL A 524 54.38 -4.15 -8.98
N VAL A 525 54.69 -3.03 -8.39
CA VAL A 525 53.88 -1.81 -8.51
C VAL A 525 54.67 -0.81 -9.34
N VAL A 526 54.04 -0.32 -10.39
CA VAL A 526 54.57 0.73 -11.27
C VAL A 526 53.83 2.03 -10.98
N SER A 527 54.54 3.06 -10.61
CA SER A 527 54.02 4.42 -10.53
C SER A 527 54.49 5.20 -11.75
N GLU A 528 53.54 5.84 -12.45
CA GLU A 528 53.80 6.69 -13.61
C GLU A 528 53.44 8.13 -13.28
N LYS A 529 54.32 9.07 -13.67
CA LYS A 529 54.09 10.50 -13.49
C LYS A 529 53.60 11.13 -14.79
N SER A 530 53.08 12.35 -14.71
CA SER A 530 52.56 13.11 -15.87
C SER A 530 53.61 13.40 -16.95
N ASP A 531 54.89 13.30 -16.66
CA ASP A 531 55.99 13.41 -17.63
C ASP A 531 56.40 12.07 -18.25
N ASN A 532 55.57 11.02 -18.07
CA ASN A 532 55.79 9.62 -18.50
C ASN A 532 57.03 8.93 -17.83
N SER A 533 57.66 9.53 -16.84
CA SER A 533 58.65 8.84 -16.03
C SER A 533 57.97 7.80 -15.13
N SER A 534 58.58 6.63 -14.96
CA SER A 534 58.03 5.56 -14.15
C SER A 534 59.05 5.04 -13.13
N LYS A 535 58.51 4.54 -12.00
CA LYS A 535 59.28 3.86 -10.96
C LYS A 535 58.61 2.52 -10.63
N GLU A 536 59.41 1.53 -10.33
CA GLU A 536 58.93 0.22 -9.87
C GLU A 536 59.27 0.01 -8.39
N GLY A 537 58.33 -0.62 -7.66
CA GLY A 537 58.54 -1.15 -6.33
C GLY A 537 58.07 -2.59 -6.25
N THR A 538 58.66 -3.41 -5.41
CA THR A 538 58.27 -4.79 -5.17
C THR A 538 57.73 -4.96 -3.77
N VAL A 539 56.71 -5.79 -3.60
CA VAL A 539 56.09 -6.07 -2.30
C VAL A 539 55.61 -7.50 -2.25
N THR A 540 55.75 -8.14 -1.09
CA THR A 540 55.16 -9.45 -0.79
C THR A 540 53.95 -9.24 0.09
N VAL A 541 52.80 -9.75 -0.33
CA VAL A 541 51.52 -9.74 0.42
C VAL A 541 51.32 -11.10 1.06
N LYS A 542 51.06 -11.11 2.36
CA LYS A 542 50.72 -12.31 3.13
C LYS A 542 49.24 -12.29 3.53
N ALA A 543 48.68 -13.46 3.70
CA ALA A 543 47.26 -13.61 4.07
C ALA A 543 46.98 -13.02 5.47
N GLY A 544 45.93 -12.23 5.57
CA GLY A 544 45.52 -11.57 6.82
C GLY A 544 46.41 -10.42 7.27
N GLU A 545 47.46 -10.08 6.51
CA GLU A 545 48.39 -9.00 6.86
C GLU A 545 48.17 -7.77 5.96
N ARG A 546 48.56 -6.62 6.47
CA ARG A 546 48.66 -5.37 5.72
C ARG A 546 50.10 -5.18 5.24
N ALA A 547 50.29 -5.09 3.95
CA ALA A 547 51.57 -4.78 3.31
C ALA A 547 51.54 -3.31 2.83
N GLU A 548 52.56 -2.55 3.19
CA GLU A 548 52.71 -1.14 2.79
C GLU A 548 53.89 -0.97 1.84
N LEU A 549 53.68 -0.24 0.75
CA LEU A 549 54.72 0.07 -0.23
C LEU A 549 54.70 1.56 -0.56
N THR A 550 55.87 2.19 -0.47
CA THR A 550 56.07 3.54 -0.99
C THR A 550 56.94 3.47 -2.25
N VAL A 551 56.44 3.94 -3.38
CA VAL A 551 57.18 4.03 -4.65
C VAL A 551 57.52 5.49 -4.89
N GLN A 552 58.85 5.82 -4.80
CA GLN A 552 59.35 7.21 -4.88
C GLN A 552 60.14 7.48 -6.14
#